data_eb9d1ff6d1e3f47fb7511110913e8167
#
_entry.id   eb9d1ff6d1e3f47fb7511110913e8167
#
_cell.length_a   1.000
_cell.length_b   1.000
_cell.length_c   1.000
_cell.angle_alpha   90.00
_cell.angle_beta   90.00
_cell.angle_gamma   90.00
#
_symmetry.space_group_name_H-M   'P 1'
#
loop_
_entity.id
_entity.type
_entity.pdbx_description
1 polymer ?
#
loop_
_entity_poly.entity_id
_entity_poly.type
_entity_poly.pdbx_seq_one_letter_code
_entity_poly.pdbx_strand_id
1 'polypeptide(L)'
;MGGGNNGNGGGNNGGSINGHDYVDLGLPSGLLWAACNIGAAAPEDHGDYFAWGETEAKDIYNFSTYKHGGPMSLKKYCNNSHCGFYGFTDDLTTLQPDDDVASTNWGGNWRMPTREEWDELLNNTNDIWTTQDGVKGRLFTASNGASLFLPVAGYREDGYLYHGDRNGFYQSSSLYVDQPSIAWQLYFDGGSGFMLNQAPRASGLSVRAVCPAIKN
;
A
#
# COMPACT_ATOMS: atom_id res chain seq x y z
N MET A 1 -13.80 -43.03 29.15
CA MET A 1 -13.79 -41.70 29.78
C MET A 1 -13.17 -40.76 28.75
N GLY A 2 -14.02 -39.94 28.13
CA GLY A 2 -13.63 -39.06 27.07
C GLY A 2 -12.97 -37.80 27.60
N GLY A 3 -11.81 -37.46 27.07
CA GLY A 3 -11.20 -36.14 27.19
C GLY A 3 -11.69 -35.24 26.09
N GLY A 4 -12.59 -34.31 26.38
CA GLY A 4 -13.01 -33.29 25.46
C GLY A 4 -11.88 -32.30 25.23
N ASN A 5 -11.44 -32.17 23.96
CA ASN A 5 -10.54 -31.15 23.53
C ASN A 5 -11.38 -29.88 23.22
N ASN A 6 -11.39 -28.93 24.14
CA ASN A 6 -11.96 -27.61 23.91
C ASN A 6 -11.06 -26.87 22.94
N GLY A 7 -11.32 -27.01 21.66
CA GLY A 7 -10.79 -26.13 20.64
C GLY A 7 -11.36 -24.74 20.83
N ASN A 8 -10.49 -23.84 21.27
CA ASN A 8 -10.78 -22.40 21.34
C ASN A 8 -10.99 -21.89 19.91
N GLY A 9 -12.23 -21.60 19.54
CA GLY A 9 -12.62 -21.10 18.24
C GLY A 9 -12.24 -19.63 18.08
N GLY A 10 -10.95 -19.36 17.90
CA GLY A 10 -10.50 -18.13 17.27
C GLY A 10 -10.85 -18.22 15.79
N GLY A 11 -11.83 -17.47 15.31
CA GLY A 11 -12.17 -17.40 13.90
C GLY A 11 -10.92 -17.05 13.10
N ASN A 12 -10.58 -17.91 12.15
CA ASN A 12 -9.43 -17.68 11.25
C ASN A 12 -9.84 -16.59 10.27
N ASN A 13 -9.61 -15.31 10.65
CA ASN A 13 -9.93 -14.14 9.83
C ASN A 13 -8.91 -13.92 8.72
N GLY A 14 -8.31 -14.97 8.17
CA GLY A 14 -7.34 -14.96 7.10
C GLY A 14 -7.48 -16.16 6.18
N GLY A 15 -6.82 -16.09 5.05
CA GLY A 15 -6.77 -17.14 4.04
C GLY A 15 -5.75 -16.78 2.97
N SER A 16 -5.84 -17.43 1.81
CA SER A 16 -4.94 -17.14 0.69
C SER A 16 -5.73 -16.99 -0.61
N ILE A 17 -5.39 -16.00 -1.42
CA ILE A 17 -5.93 -15.76 -2.76
C ILE A 17 -4.76 -15.65 -3.71
N ASN A 18 -4.78 -16.47 -4.75
CA ASN A 18 -3.74 -16.52 -5.79
C ASN A 18 -2.31 -16.69 -5.22
N GLY A 19 -2.18 -17.45 -4.12
CA GLY A 19 -0.90 -17.72 -3.46
C GLY A 19 -0.43 -16.65 -2.47
N HIS A 20 -1.23 -15.61 -2.22
CA HIS A 20 -0.91 -14.54 -1.27
C HIS A 20 -1.89 -14.53 -0.11
N ASP A 21 -1.34 -14.53 1.11
CA ASP A 21 -2.13 -14.55 2.33
C ASP A 21 -2.78 -13.19 2.59
N TYR A 22 -3.98 -13.24 3.17
CA TYR A 22 -4.75 -12.05 3.52
C TYR A 22 -5.27 -12.09 4.95
N VAL A 23 -5.62 -10.90 5.44
CA VAL A 23 -6.37 -10.66 6.67
C VAL A 23 -7.74 -10.09 6.30
N ASP A 24 -8.80 -10.70 6.81
CA ASP A 24 -10.16 -10.16 6.76
C ASP A 24 -10.43 -9.34 8.03
N LEU A 25 -10.34 -8.03 7.90
CA LEU A 25 -10.59 -7.08 8.98
C LEU A 25 -12.09 -6.85 9.22
N GLY A 26 -12.98 -7.39 8.38
CA GLY A 26 -14.41 -7.16 8.46
C GLY A 26 -14.80 -5.69 8.23
N LEU A 27 -14.05 -4.98 7.38
CA LEU A 27 -14.32 -3.58 7.04
C LEU A 27 -15.62 -3.44 6.23
N PRO A 28 -16.28 -2.27 6.25
CA PRO A 28 -17.56 -2.05 5.55
C PRO A 28 -17.52 -2.39 4.05
N SER A 29 -16.41 -2.12 3.36
CA SER A 29 -16.22 -2.48 1.95
C SER A 29 -16.15 -3.99 1.71
N GLY A 30 -15.82 -4.78 2.73
CA GLY A 30 -15.50 -6.21 2.63
C GLY A 30 -14.15 -6.48 1.96
N LEU A 31 -13.26 -5.50 1.88
CA LEU A 31 -11.91 -5.69 1.34
C LEU A 31 -11.06 -6.57 2.26
N LEU A 32 -10.33 -7.47 1.63
CA LEU A 32 -9.28 -8.29 2.23
C LEU A 32 -7.94 -7.57 2.04
N TRP A 33 -7.14 -7.49 3.10
CA TRP A 33 -5.83 -6.84 3.07
C TRP A 33 -4.74 -7.90 3.00
N ALA A 34 -3.78 -7.75 2.13
CA ALA A 34 -2.62 -8.64 2.06
C ALA A 34 -1.91 -8.70 3.43
N ALA A 35 -1.50 -9.89 3.87
CA ALA A 35 -0.78 -10.04 5.14
C ALA A 35 0.62 -9.42 5.10
N CYS A 36 1.27 -9.42 3.92
CA CYS A 36 2.62 -8.94 3.69
C CYS A 36 2.65 -7.81 2.65
N ASN A 37 3.72 -7.01 2.66
CA ASN A 37 4.01 -6.08 1.55
C ASN A 37 4.34 -6.86 0.27
N ILE A 38 4.20 -6.24 -0.91
CA ILE A 38 4.67 -6.85 -2.16
C ILE A 38 6.19 -7.05 -2.07
N GLY A 39 6.66 -8.27 -2.45
CA GLY A 39 8.06 -8.66 -2.32
C GLY A 39 8.51 -9.12 -0.93
N ALA A 40 7.62 -9.10 0.07
CA ALA A 40 7.90 -9.56 1.43
C ALA A 40 7.48 -11.02 1.63
N ALA A 41 8.23 -11.76 2.48
CA ALA A 41 7.91 -13.12 2.88
C ALA A 41 7.16 -13.20 4.22
N ALA A 42 7.29 -12.16 5.07
CA ALA A 42 6.64 -12.07 6.37
C ALA A 42 6.02 -10.67 6.58
N PRO A 43 5.02 -10.53 7.47
CA PRO A 43 4.33 -9.24 7.70
C PRO A 43 5.24 -8.09 8.13
N GLU A 44 6.34 -8.39 8.83
CA GLU A 44 7.35 -7.46 9.31
C GLU A 44 8.42 -7.10 8.27
N ASP A 45 8.51 -7.84 7.16
CA ASP A 45 9.45 -7.52 6.09
C ASP A 45 9.01 -6.27 5.33
N HIS A 46 9.99 -5.45 4.94
CA HIS A 46 9.73 -4.21 4.18
C HIS A 46 9.20 -4.48 2.77
N GLY A 47 9.60 -5.62 2.16
CA GLY A 47 9.31 -5.95 0.76
C GLY A 47 10.05 -5.06 -0.22
N ASP A 48 9.55 -5.02 -1.44
CA ASP A 48 10.08 -4.20 -2.52
C ASP A 48 9.49 -2.79 -2.50
N TYR A 49 10.17 -1.87 -3.19
CA TYR A 49 9.74 -0.49 -3.34
C TYR A 49 9.37 -0.24 -4.80
N PHE A 50 8.34 0.57 -5.02
CA PHE A 50 7.86 0.88 -6.37
C PHE A 50 7.62 2.38 -6.50
N ALA A 51 7.92 2.96 -7.66
CA ALA A 51 7.42 4.28 -7.99
C ALA A 51 5.94 4.16 -8.42
N TRP A 52 5.16 5.20 -8.21
CA TRP A 52 3.73 5.18 -8.48
C TRP A 52 3.41 4.93 -9.96
N GLY A 53 2.67 3.87 -10.27
CA GLY A 53 2.39 3.45 -11.65
C GLY A 53 3.53 2.67 -12.32
N GLU A 54 4.54 2.22 -11.56
CA GLU A 54 5.55 1.29 -12.02
C GLU A 54 5.37 -0.08 -11.35
N THR A 55 5.61 -1.13 -12.08
CA THR A 55 5.34 -2.52 -11.68
C THR A 55 6.60 -3.33 -11.41
N GLU A 56 7.77 -2.71 -11.58
CA GLU A 56 9.07 -3.30 -11.30
C GLU A 56 9.84 -2.44 -10.30
N ALA A 57 10.53 -3.11 -9.38
CA ALA A 57 11.48 -2.46 -8.48
C ALA A 57 12.74 -2.03 -9.24
N LYS A 58 13.40 -0.96 -8.76
CA LYS A 58 14.61 -0.41 -9.39
C LYS A 58 15.58 0.14 -8.35
N ASP A 59 16.79 0.48 -8.76
CA ASP A 59 17.82 0.99 -7.85
C ASP A 59 17.67 2.49 -7.58
N ILE A 60 17.25 3.28 -8.58
CA ILE A 60 17.21 4.75 -8.52
C ILE A 60 15.77 5.22 -8.72
N TYR A 61 15.24 5.91 -7.71
CA TYR A 61 13.89 6.47 -7.67
C TYR A 61 13.95 7.98 -7.74
N ASN A 62 13.76 8.54 -8.93
CA ASN A 62 13.61 9.97 -9.16
C ASN A 62 12.93 10.23 -10.50
N PHE A 63 12.60 11.48 -10.82
CA PHE A 63 11.92 11.81 -12.05
C PHE A 63 12.76 11.59 -13.34
N SER A 64 14.09 11.44 -13.26
CA SER A 64 14.90 11.10 -14.43
C SER A 64 14.78 9.64 -14.85
N THR A 65 14.40 8.74 -13.92
CA THR A 65 14.20 7.32 -14.15
C THR A 65 12.71 6.92 -14.17
N TYR A 66 11.81 7.89 -13.95
CA TYR A 66 10.39 7.60 -13.82
C TYR A 66 9.72 7.34 -15.19
N LYS A 67 9.00 6.22 -15.30
CA LYS A 67 8.37 5.71 -16.53
C LYS A 67 7.44 6.73 -17.20
N HIS A 68 6.67 7.47 -16.40
CA HIS A 68 5.64 8.37 -16.91
C HIS A 68 6.11 9.82 -17.10
N GLY A 69 7.44 10.07 -17.12
CA GLY A 69 8.04 11.36 -17.41
C GLY A 69 8.33 12.23 -16.19
N GLY A 70 8.88 13.41 -16.42
CA GLY A 70 9.20 14.37 -15.35
C GLY A 70 7.99 15.16 -14.86
N PRO A 71 8.13 15.94 -13.76
CA PRO A 71 7.01 16.63 -13.12
C PRO A 71 6.32 17.67 -14.00
N MET A 72 7.02 18.16 -15.05
CA MET A 72 6.50 19.10 -16.05
C MET A 72 6.48 18.47 -17.46
N SER A 73 6.51 17.14 -17.56
CA SER A 73 6.50 16.41 -18.83
C SER A 73 5.85 15.03 -18.69
N LEU A 74 4.76 14.98 -17.92
CA LEU A 74 4.01 13.75 -17.65
C LEU A 74 3.35 13.22 -18.93
N LYS A 75 3.37 11.90 -19.10
CA LYS A 75 2.83 11.20 -20.28
C LYS A 75 1.58 10.36 -19.97
N LYS A 76 1.22 10.26 -18.67
CA LYS A 76 0.03 9.53 -18.19
C LYS A 76 -0.38 10.03 -16.80
N TYR A 77 -1.67 9.95 -16.49
CA TYR A 77 -2.25 10.43 -15.22
C TYR A 77 -1.98 11.92 -15.02
N CYS A 78 -2.35 12.73 -15.98
CA CYS A 78 -2.07 14.15 -15.99
C CYS A 78 -3.31 14.95 -16.43
N ASN A 79 -3.99 15.57 -15.48
CA ASN A 79 -5.15 16.43 -15.72
C ASN A 79 -4.81 17.92 -15.94
N ASN A 80 -3.51 18.25 -16.00
CA ASN A 80 -3.02 19.63 -16.14
C ASN A 80 -2.02 19.74 -17.30
N SER A 81 -2.40 20.46 -18.34
CA SER A 81 -1.58 20.61 -19.55
C SER A 81 -0.21 21.28 -19.33
N HIS A 82 -0.04 22.07 -18.24
CA HIS A 82 1.26 22.63 -17.89
C HIS A 82 2.23 21.58 -17.35
N CYS A 83 1.72 20.47 -16.78
CA CYS A 83 2.52 19.36 -16.29
C CYS A 83 2.68 18.25 -17.33
N GLY A 84 1.86 18.27 -18.38
CA GLY A 84 1.83 17.25 -19.43
C GLY A 84 2.87 17.46 -20.52
N PHE A 85 3.43 16.37 -21.03
CA PHE A 85 4.39 16.38 -22.14
C PHE A 85 3.74 16.95 -23.41
N TYR A 86 4.27 18.08 -23.91
CA TYR A 86 3.66 18.85 -24.99
C TYR A 86 2.18 19.19 -24.79
N GLY A 87 1.79 19.47 -23.53
CA GLY A 87 0.41 19.82 -23.22
C GLY A 87 -0.55 18.63 -23.09
N PHE A 88 -0.01 17.41 -22.99
CA PHE A 88 -0.80 16.18 -22.79
C PHE A 88 -1.66 16.26 -21.53
N THR A 89 -2.90 15.78 -21.63
CA THR A 89 -3.79 15.54 -20.49
C THR A 89 -4.59 14.25 -20.68
N ASP A 90 -4.95 13.64 -19.55
CA ASP A 90 -5.95 12.58 -19.47
C ASP A 90 -6.80 12.76 -18.20
N ASP A 91 -7.89 11.99 -18.07
CA ASP A 91 -8.81 12.04 -16.93
C ASP A 91 -8.56 10.90 -15.93
N LEU A 92 -7.39 10.22 -16.03
CA LEU A 92 -7.04 9.10 -15.17
C LEU A 92 -6.58 9.60 -13.80
N THR A 93 -7.35 9.30 -12.76
CA THR A 93 -7.07 9.69 -11.37
C THR A 93 -6.74 8.51 -10.46
N THR A 94 -6.80 7.29 -11.00
CA THR A 94 -6.48 6.05 -10.29
C THR A 94 -5.68 5.16 -11.23
N LEU A 95 -4.72 4.41 -10.69
CA LEU A 95 -3.89 3.49 -11.48
C LEU A 95 -4.76 2.50 -12.26
N GLN A 96 -4.44 2.35 -13.53
CA GLN A 96 -5.00 1.29 -14.37
C GLN A 96 -4.33 -0.05 -14.03
N PRO A 97 -4.97 -1.20 -14.25
CA PRO A 97 -4.42 -2.51 -13.88
C PRO A 97 -3.00 -2.79 -14.40
N ASP A 98 -2.65 -2.31 -15.59
CA ASP A 98 -1.32 -2.50 -16.20
C ASP A 98 -0.21 -1.64 -15.53
N ASP A 99 -0.57 -0.66 -14.74
CA ASP A 99 0.34 0.20 -13.97
C ASP A 99 0.20 -0.02 -12.45
N ASP A 100 -0.65 -0.95 -12.03
CA ASP A 100 -0.82 -1.36 -10.63
C ASP A 100 0.04 -2.59 -10.35
N VAL A 101 1.04 -2.44 -9.48
CA VAL A 101 2.00 -3.51 -9.21
C VAL A 101 1.36 -4.74 -8.57
N ALA A 102 0.31 -4.60 -7.78
CA ALA A 102 -0.39 -5.75 -7.21
C ALA A 102 -1.19 -6.49 -8.28
N SER A 103 -1.86 -5.76 -9.18
CA SER A 103 -2.59 -6.34 -10.30
C SER A 103 -1.67 -7.10 -11.26
N THR A 104 -0.51 -6.53 -11.58
CA THR A 104 0.44 -7.14 -12.52
C THR A 104 1.22 -8.30 -11.92
N ASN A 105 1.72 -8.18 -10.68
CA ASN A 105 2.63 -9.15 -10.10
C ASN A 105 1.90 -10.30 -9.39
N TRP A 106 0.73 -10.03 -8.79
CA TRP A 106 -0.05 -11.03 -8.05
C TRP A 106 -1.25 -11.53 -8.85
N GLY A 107 -1.78 -10.71 -9.77
CA GLY A 107 -2.92 -11.08 -10.61
C GLY A 107 -4.21 -11.30 -9.82
N GLY A 108 -5.17 -12.03 -10.42
CA GLY A 108 -6.48 -12.21 -9.82
C GLY A 108 -7.20 -10.87 -9.68
N ASN A 109 -7.71 -10.59 -8.47
CA ASN A 109 -8.35 -9.33 -8.13
C ASN A 109 -7.49 -8.47 -7.17
N TRP A 110 -6.22 -8.83 -6.98
CA TRP A 110 -5.30 -8.02 -6.20
C TRP A 110 -5.02 -6.69 -6.89
N ARG A 111 -5.01 -5.61 -6.11
CA ARG A 111 -4.67 -4.26 -6.56
C ARG A 111 -4.15 -3.41 -5.41
N MET A 112 -3.61 -2.28 -5.72
CA MET A 112 -3.28 -1.28 -4.70
C MET A 112 -4.55 -0.67 -4.11
N PRO A 113 -4.57 -0.34 -2.81
CA PRO A 113 -5.69 0.37 -2.20
C PRO A 113 -5.79 1.81 -2.73
N THR A 114 -6.99 2.33 -2.82
CA THR A 114 -7.23 3.76 -3.05
C THR A 114 -6.98 4.57 -1.78
N ARG A 115 -6.98 5.89 -1.91
CA ARG A 115 -6.93 6.79 -0.75
C ARG A 115 -8.11 6.55 0.21
N GLU A 116 -9.31 6.37 -0.34
CA GLU A 116 -10.54 6.16 0.42
C GLU A 116 -10.52 4.82 1.18
N GLU A 117 -9.87 3.79 0.64
CA GLU A 117 -9.72 2.48 1.29
C GLU A 117 -8.69 2.53 2.43
N TRP A 118 -7.62 3.31 2.27
CA TRP A 118 -6.76 3.63 3.41
C TRP A 118 -7.53 4.39 4.50
N ASP A 119 -8.36 5.36 4.13
CA ASP A 119 -9.19 6.12 5.07
C ASP A 119 -10.21 5.21 5.78
N GLU A 120 -10.80 4.26 5.07
CA GLU A 120 -11.67 3.24 5.66
C GLU A 120 -10.92 2.39 6.71
N LEU A 121 -9.72 1.89 6.39
CA LEU A 121 -8.89 1.15 7.35
C LEU A 121 -8.65 1.96 8.62
N LEU A 122 -8.21 3.22 8.47
CA LEU A 122 -7.89 4.10 9.58
C LEU A 122 -9.10 4.43 10.47
N ASN A 123 -10.28 4.59 9.87
CA ASN A 123 -11.51 4.93 10.58
C ASN A 123 -12.21 3.74 11.25
N ASN A 124 -11.89 2.49 10.85
CA ASN A 124 -12.55 1.28 11.33
C ASN A 124 -11.63 0.34 12.14
N THR A 125 -10.42 0.77 12.46
CA THR A 125 -9.49 0.00 13.29
C THR A 125 -8.94 0.87 14.43
N ASN A 126 -8.53 0.20 15.52
CA ASN A 126 -7.67 0.82 16.52
C ASN A 126 -6.22 0.48 16.18
N ASP A 127 -5.33 1.44 16.31
CA ASP A 127 -3.93 1.22 16.04
C ASP A 127 -3.03 1.40 17.26
N ILE A 128 -1.94 0.65 17.30
CA ILE A 128 -0.87 0.82 18.28
C ILE A 128 0.49 0.82 17.58
N TRP A 129 1.38 1.67 18.08
CA TRP A 129 2.80 1.57 17.74
C TRP A 129 3.40 0.39 18.49
N THR A 130 4.05 -0.53 17.78
CA THR A 130 4.59 -1.76 18.37
C THR A 130 5.82 -2.26 17.61
N THR A 131 6.35 -3.41 18.05
CA THR A 131 7.43 -4.14 17.39
C THR A 131 6.97 -5.59 17.18
N GLN A 132 7.10 -6.09 15.95
CA GLN A 132 6.86 -7.48 15.57
C GLN A 132 8.16 -8.06 15.02
N ASP A 133 8.62 -9.18 15.59
CA ASP A 133 9.87 -9.85 15.24
C ASP A 133 11.12 -8.90 15.10
N GLY A 134 11.17 -7.90 15.99
CA GLY A 134 12.26 -6.92 16.02
C GLY A 134 12.06 -5.70 15.13
N VAL A 135 11.05 -5.69 14.27
CA VAL A 135 10.74 -4.59 13.35
C VAL A 135 9.63 -3.71 13.93
N LYS A 136 9.88 -2.41 14.02
CA LYS A 136 8.87 -1.42 14.45
C LYS A 136 7.80 -1.24 13.38
N GLY A 137 6.60 -0.89 13.83
CA GLY A 137 5.49 -0.63 12.92
C GLY A 137 4.21 -0.23 13.66
N ARG A 138 3.12 -0.16 12.92
CA ARG A 138 1.77 -0.01 13.46
C ARG A 138 0.97 -1.28 13.27
N LEU A 139 0.31 -1.71 14.33
CA LEU A 139 -0.67 -2.81 14.32
C LEU A 139 -2.07 -2.21 14.33
N PHE A 140 -2.81 -2.39 13.26
CA PHE A 140 -4.20 -1.99 13.11
C PHE A 140 -5.10 -3.17 13.48
N THR A 141 -5.95 -3.01 14.49
CA THR A 141 -6.84 -4.06 14.99
C THR A 141 -8.30 -3.69 14.78
N ALA A 142 -9.01 -4.51 14.05
CA ALA A 142 -10.43 -4.32 13.76
C ALA A 142 -11.34 -4.87 14.88
N SER A 143 -12.63 -4.52 14.84
CA SER A 143 -13.63 -4.91 15.82
C SER A 143 -13.86 -6.43 15.90
N ASN A 144 -13.58 -7.18 14.82
CA ASN A 144 -13.63 -8.64 14.77
C ASN A 144 -12.41 -9.33 15.40
N GLY A 145 -11.42 -8.55 15.91
CA GLY A 145 -10.19 -9.03 16.51
C GLY A 145 -9.06 -9.34 15.52
N ALA A 146 -9.30 -9.26 14.22
CA ALA A 146 -8.25 -9.40 13.22
C ALA A 146 -7.31 -8.19 13.23
N SER A 147 -6.04 -8.41 12.90
CA SER A 147 -5.02 -7.37 12.95
C SER A 147 -4.14 -7.37 11.70
N LEU A 148 -3.75 -6.17 11.27
CA LEU A 148 -2.84 -5.92 10.16
C LEU A 148 -1.61 -5.17 10.68
N PHE A 149 -0.42 -5.74 10.51
CA PHE A 149 0.83 -5.07 10.86
C PHE A 149 1.42 -4.38 9.61
N LEU A 150 1.79 -3.11 9.76
CA LEU A 150 2.50 -2.33 8.75
C LEU A 150 3.87 -1.93 9.31
N PRO A 151 4.99 -2.48 8.79
CA PRO A 151 6.35 -2.11 9.22
C PRO A 151 6.75 -0.69 8.80
N VAL A 152 7.72 -0.12 9.52
CA VAL A 152 8.38 1.14 9.15
C VAL A 152 9.39 0.89 8.03
N ALA A 153 8.91 0.82 6.81
CA ALA A 153 9.73 0.50 5.65
C ALA A 153 10.49 1.70 5.04
N GLY A 154 10.20 2.94 5.51
CA GLY A 154 10.79 4.14 4.89
C GLY A 154 10.37 4.34 3.44
N TYR A 155 11.18 5.09 2.69
CA TYR A 155 11.02 5.29 1.26
C TYR A 155 12.38 5.35 0.56
N ARG A 156 12.41 5.11 -0.76
CA ARG A 156 13.61 5.21 -1.59
C ARG A 156 13.59 6.43 -2.49
N GLU A 157 14.71 7.13 -2.53
CA GLU A 157 14.96 8.27 -3.43
C GLU A 157 16.44 8.33 -3.77
N ASP A 158 16.79 8.64 -5.03
CA ASP A 158 18.17 8.77 -5.53
C ASP A 158 19.12 7.61 -5.15
N GLY A 159 18.58 6.37 -5.06
CA GLY A 159 19.33 5.18 -4.70
C GLY A 159 19.51 4.95 -3.18
N TYR A 160 18.99 5.83 -2.34
CA TYR A 160 19.09 5.71 -0.88
C TYR A 160 17.75 5.30 -0.26
N LEU A 161 17.83 4.60 0.89
CA LEU A 161 16.68 4.33 1.76
C LEU A 161 16.64 5.39 2.88
N TYR A 162 15.55 6.10 2.96
CA TYR A 162 15.28 7.11 3.99
C TYR A 162 14.27 6.59 5.01
N HIS A 163 14.50 6.88 6.29
CA HIS A 163 13.59 6.60 7.41
C HIS A 163 13.14 5.13 7.58
N GLY A 164 13.91 4.17 7.07
CA GLY A 164 13.58 2.74 7.11
C GLY A 164 13.53 2.09 8.51
N ASP A 165 13.80 2.86 9.57
CA ASP A 165 13.72 2.45 10.98
C ASP A 165 12.76 3.31 11.81
N ARG A 166 12.04 4.26 11.20
CA ARG A 166 11.27 5.31 11.89
C ARG A 166 9.87 5.54 11.36
N ASN A 167 9.68 5.44 10.04
CA ASN A 167 8.47 5.88 9.38
C ASN A 167 7.96 4.83 8.39
N GLY A 168 6.65 4.68 8.31
CA GLY A 168 5.98 3.92 7.26
C GLY A 168 5.44 4.86 6.17
N PHE A 169 5.67 4.48 4.92
CA PHE A 169 5.17 5.17 3.73
C PHE A 169 4.59 4.13 2.77
N TYR A 170 3.28 4.17 2.56
CA TYR A 170 2.56 3.19 1.78
C TYR A 170 1.76 3.86 0.66
N GLN A 171 1.96 3.41 -0.56
CA GLN A 171 1.26 3.97 -1.70
C GLN A 171 -0.25 3.73 -1.65
N SER A 172 -1.01 4.69 -2.19
CA SER A 172 -2.34 4.43 -2.71
C SER A 172 -2.32 4.42 -4.25
N SER A 173 -3.35 3.85 -4.87
CA SER A 173 -3.54 3.93 -6.33
C SER A 173 -4.07 5.30 -6.80
N SER A 174 -4.37 6.23 -5.86
CA SER A 174 -5.02 7.50 -6.16
C SER A 174 -4.03 8.61 -6.46
N LEU A 175 -4.24 9.31 -7.58
CA LEU A 175 -3.54 10.52 -7.96
C LEU A 175 -3.91 11.68 -7.04
N TYR A 176 -2.98 12.57 -6.72
CA TYR A 176 -3.31 13.87 -6.15
C TYR A 176 -3.62 14.86 -7.30
N VAL A 177 -4.91 15.09 -7.53
CA VAL A 177 -5.43 15.78 -8.73
C VAL A 177 -5.02 17.24 -8.85
N ASP A 178 -4.73 17.91 -7.71
CA ASP A 178 -4.31 19.32 -7.70
C ASP A 178 -2.85 19.49 -8.18
N GLN A 179 -2.05 18.42 -8.08
CA GLN A 179 -0.67 18.41 -8.54
C GLN A 179 -0.32 17.03 -9.12
N PRO A 180 -0.46 16.80 -10.43
CA PRO A 180 -0.32 15.48 -11.04
C PRO A 180 1.05 14.79 -10.91
N SER A 181 2.09 15.51 -10.48
CA SER A 181 3.42 14.93 -10.21
C SER A 181 3.52 14.20 -8.88
N ILE A 182 2.47 14.24 -8.05
CA ILE A 182 2.40 13.57 -6.75
C ILE A 182 1.16 12.67 -6.64
N ALA A 183 1.21 11.69 -5.74
CA ALA A 183 0.12 10.76 -5.47
C ALA A 183 -0.15 10.66 -3.96
N TRP A 184 -1.33 10.16 -3.60
CA TRP A 184 -1.69 9.93 -2.21
C TRP A 184 -0.93 8.75 -1.62
N GLN A 185 -0.60 8.85 -0.34
CA GLN A 185 0.02 7.81 0.47
C GLN A 185 -0.51 7.81 1.90
N LEU A 186 -0.40 6.68 2.58
CA LEU A 186 -0.45 6.59 4.03
C LEU A 186 0.96 6.84 4.58
N TYR A 187 1.07 7.77 5.52
CA TYR A 187 2.26 8.02 6.34
C TYR A 187 1.98 7.73 7.81
N PHE A 188 2.94 7.17 8.51
CA PHE A 188 2.92 7.07 9.97
C PHE A 188 4.31 7.04 10.59
N ASP A 189 4.38 7.44 11.86
CA ASP A 189 5.56 7.35 12.72
C ASP A 189 5.20 6.92 14.14
N GLY A 190 6.21 6.89 15.04
CA GLY A 190 6.01 6.50 16.45
C GLY A 190 5.47 7.61 17.36
N GLY A 191 5.42 8.86 16.89
CA GLY A 191 5.08 10.03 17.73
C GLY A 191 3.81 10.75 17.31
N SER A 192 3.68 11.03 16.01
CA SER A 192 2.59 11.87 15.46
C SER A 192 1.35 11.10 15.03
N GLY A 193 1.38 9.76 15.15
CA GLY A 193 0.27 8.94 14.65
C GLY A 193 0.40 8.62 13.17
N PHE A 194 -0.70 8.73 12.44
CA PHE A 194 -0.78 8.46 11.01
C PHE A 194 -1.52 9.59 10.29
N MET A 195 -1.29 9.72 8.99
CA MET A 195 -2.04 10.63 8.12
C MET A 195 -2.03 10.17 6.67
N LEU A 196 -3.08 10.52 5.94
CA LEU A 196 -3.05 10.48 4.48
C LEU A 196 -2.41 11.78 4.01
N ASN A 197 -1.30 11.67 3.30
CA ASN A 197 -0.59 12.81 2.72
C ASN A 197 -0.13 12.48 1.28
N GLN A 198 0.79 13.25 0.73
CA GLN A 198 1.20 13.12 -0.67
C GLN A 198 2.70 12.86 -0.77
N ALA A 199 3.11 12.12 -1.83
CA ALA A 199 4.51 11.89 -2.18
C ALA A 199 4.75 12.10 -3.68
N PRO A 200 5.98 12.47 -4.07
CA PRO A 200 6.38 12.45 -5.47
C PRO A 200 6.14 11.07 -6.08
N ARG A 201 5.52 11.03 -7.27
CA ARG A 201 5.23 9.76 -7.97
C ARG A 201 6.49 8.93 -8.26
N ALA A 202 7.63 9.59 -8.38
CA ALA A 202 8.92 8.98 -8.69
C ALA A 202 9.64 8.37 -7.48
N SER A 203 9.19 8.64 -6.25
CA SER A 203 9.75 8.05 -5.03
C SER A 203 9.32 6.58 -4.91
N GLY A 204 10.21 5.73 -4.43
CA GLY A 204 9.95 4.31 -4.21
C GLY A 204 9.33 4.08 -2.83
N LEU A 205 8.08 3.64 -2.77
CA LEU A 205 7.35 3.37 -1.54
C LEU A 205 6.90 1.90 -1.48
N SER A 206 6.63 1.42 -0.27
CA SER A 206 6.04 0.09 -0.06
C SER A 206 4.59 0.04 -0.54
N VAL A 207 4.15 -1.16 -0.91
CA VAL A 207 2.76 -1.44 -1.32
C VAL A 207 2.19 -2.56 -0.47
N ARG A 208 1.04 -2.30 0.17
CA ARG A 208 0.18 -3.29 0.81
C ARG A 208 -1.08 -3.45 -0.03
N ALA A 209 -1.21 -4.59 -0.67
CA ALA A 209 -2.31 -4.85 -1.61
C ALA A 209 -3.64 -5.12 -0.90
N VAL A 210 -4.73 -4.93 -1.66
CA VAL A 210 -6.09 -5.30 -1.27
C VAL A 210 -6.73 -6.17 -2.35
N CYS A 211 -7.73 -6.96 -1.93
CA CYS A 211 -8.52 -7.78 -2.84
C CYS A 211 -9.99 -7.73 -2.42
N PRO A 212 -10.95 -7.55 -3.33
CA PRO A 212 -12.37 -7.73 -3.01
C PRO A 212 -12.64 -9.15 -2.50
N ALA A 213 -13.46 -9.29 -1.45
CA ALA A 213 -13.86 -10.61 -0.99
C ALA A 213 -14.58 -11.39 -2.10
N ILE A 214 -14.25 -12.67 -2.24
CA ILE A 214 -14.93 -13.55 -3.18
C ILE A 214 -16.38 -13.74 -2.67
N LYS A 215 -17.35 -13.17 -3.37
CA LYS A 215 -18.75 -13.44 -3.10
C LYS A 215 -19.06 -14.84 -3.62
N ASN A 216 -19.25 -15.80 -2.72
CA ASN A 216 -19.78 -17.12 -3.02
C ASN A 216 -21.27 -17.06 -3.40
#